data_ee65d31e24e8a953d6c58b27188da16f
#
_entry.id   ee65d31e24e8a953d6c58b27188da16f
#
_cell.length_a   1.000
_cell.length_b   1.000
_cell.length_c   1.000
_cell.angle_alpha   90.00
_cell.angle_beta   90.00
_cell.angle_gamma   90.00
#
_symmetry.space_group_name_H-M   'P 1'
#
loop_
_entity.id
_entity.type
_entity.pdbx_description
1 polymer ?
#
loop_
_entity_poly.entity_id
_entity_poly.type
_entity_poly.pdbx_seq_one_letter_code
_entity_poly.pdbx_strand_id
1 'polypeptide(L)'
;MKFIYYIKYWYFIGINWSFLLAFFSIYHEIKGENKYDLDTIELDRLKTISIKGDNIHHSSIYQACNYYILEKGFEFLEKIKGNKNLADFGCGKGRVMAVAAHYGFTKITGIDFAKALCVAAENNVRKKKLLFPSTSFNVICDDVVNYEIEPDQNVFFFFNPFDEVIMLAVVKNILLSLRANPRKALIMYANPVHKEIFLSAGFIEEYYLRKLEYLELSIMSKEPE
;
A
#
# COMPACT_ATOMS: atom_id res chain seq x y z
N MET A 1 -16.78 -3.83 19.90
CA MET A 1 -15.87 -4.80 19.26
C MET A 1 -14.50 -4.18 18.89
N LYS A 2 -14.43 -3.02 18.22
CA LYS A 2 -13.16 -2.33 17.87
C LYS A 2 -12.23 -2.06 19.07
N PHE A 3 -12.77 -1.68 20.24
CA PHE A 3 -11.96 -1.34 21.42
C PHE A 3 -11.08 -2.51 21.92
N ILE A 4 -11.65 -3.72 22.02
CA ILE A 4 -10.88 -4.92 22.42
C ILE A 4 -9.77 -5.22 21.42
N TYR A 5 -10.02 -4.96 20.14
CA TYR A 5 -9.04 -5.11 19.10
C TYR A 5 -7.86 -4.14 19.28
N TYR A 6 -8.12 -2.86 19.54
CA TYR A 6 -7.05 -1.89 19.81
C TYR A 6 -6.20 -2.26 21.01
N ILE A 7 -6.79 -2.81 22.08
CA ILE A 7 -6.03 -3.29 23.25
C ILE A 7 -5.12 -4.46 22.86
N LYS A 8 -5.64 -5.46 22.14
CA LYS A 8 -4.84 -6.58 21.67
C LYS A 8 -3.71 -6.15 20.76
N TYR A 9 -3.97 -5.24 19.83
CA TYR A 9 -2.99 -4.71 18.90
C TYR A 9 -1.92 -3.89 19.61
N TRP A 10 -2.32 -3.04 20.57
CA TRP A 10 -1.40 -2.29 21.42
C TRP A 10 -0.47 -3.20 22.21
N TYR A 11 -1.02 -4.23 22.85
CA TYR A 11 -0.25 -5.20 23.62
C TYR A 11 0.72 -5.98 22.72
N PHE A 12 0.25 -6.42 21.55
CA PHE A 12 1.07 -7.11 20.57
C PHE A 12 2.27 -6.27 20.12
N ILE A 13 2.05 -5.00 19.74
CA ILE A 13 3.13 -4.09 19.34
C ILE A 13 4.06 -3.82 20.52
N GLY A 14 3.51 -3.58 21.70
CA GLY A 14 4.29 -3.24 22.90
C GLY A 14 5.28 -4.31 23.30
N ILE A 15 4.90 -5.58 23.22
CA ILE A 15 5.78 -6.72 23.57
C ILE A 15 6.80 -7.02 22.48
N ASN A 16 6.40 -6.93 21.20
CA ASN A 16 7.28 -7.36 20.11
C ASN A 16 8.28 -6.26 19.67
N TRP A 17 7.97 -4.99 19.94
CA TRP A 17 8.81 -3.85 19.54
C TRP A 17 9.01 -2.85 20.69
N SER A 18 8.04 -1.95 20.92
CA SER A 18 8.08 -1.04 22.06
C SER A 18 6.69 -0.49 22.43
N PHE A 19 6.49 -0.16 23.70
CA PHE A 19 5.24 0.46 24.15
C PHE A 19 5.06 1.88 23.58
N LEU A 20 6.14 2.61 23.33
CA LEU A 20 6.08 3.92 22.69
C LEU A 20 5.55 3.80 21.28
N LEU A 21 6.03 2.82 20.49
CA LEU A 21 5.50 2.51 19.17
C LEU A 21 4.02 2.07 19.24
N ALA A 22 3.66 1.29 20.25
CA ALA A 22 2.29 0.83 20.44
C ALA A 22 1.32 2.01 20.64
N PHE A 23 1.64 2.95 21.54
CA PHE A 23 0.83 4.16 21.75
C PHE A 23 0.75 5.02 20.48
N PHE A 24 1.87 5.25 19.83
CA PHE A 24 1.94 6.01 18.59
C PHE A 24 1.08 5.38 17.48
N SER A 25 1.20 4.07 17.29
CA SER A 25 0.47 3.34 16.26
C SER A 25 -1.04 3.37 16.52
N ILE A 26 -1.49 3.08 17.74
CA ILE A 26 -2.92 3.13 18.10
C ILE A 26 -3.50 4.53 17.94
N TYR A 27 -2.77 5.57 18.36
CA TYR A 27 -3.21 6.95 18.16
C TYR A 27 -3.47 7.25 16.69
N HIS A 28 -2.52 6.92 15.81
CA HIS A 28 -2.66 7.15 14.38
C HIS A 28 -3.69 6.26 13.71
N GLU A 29 -3.88 5.03 14.20
CA GLU A 29 -4.96 4.14 13.74
C GLU A 29 -6.35 4.73 14.03
N ILE A 30 -6.61 5.11 15.29
CA ILE A 30 -7.90 5.69 15.68
C ILE A 30 -8.16 6.99 14.91
N LYS A 31 -7.14 7.86 14.83
CA LYS A 31 -7.23 9.12 14.09
C LYS A 31 -7.50 8.91 12.61
N GLY A 32 -6.78 7.99 11.98
CA GLY A 32 -6.90 7.70 10.56
C GLY A 32 -8.24 7.03 10.21
N GLU A 33 -8.65 6.00 10.95
CA GLU A 33 -9.96 5.35 10.76
C GLU A 33 -11.12 6.38 10.82
N ASN A 34 -11.06 7.31 11.79
CA ASN A 34 -12.06 8.37 11.91
C ASN A 34 -11.97 9.40 10.78
N LYS A 35 -10.74 9.86 10.44
CA LYS A 35 -10.53 10.87 9.39
C LYS A 35 -10.98 10.38 8.03
N TYR A 36 -10.68 9.12 7.73
CA TYR A 36 -10.95 8.53 6.42
C TYR A 36 -12.23 7.68 6.39
N ASP A 37 -12.98 7.59 7.49
CA ASP A 37 -14.18 6.75 7.63
C ASP A 37 -13.96 5.35 7.04
N LEU A 38 -13.00 4.63 7.61
CA LEU A 38 -12.61 3.30 7.20
C LEU A 38 -12.75 2.28 8.33
N ASP A 39 -12.78 1.01 7.96
CA ASP A 39 -12.71 -0.14 8.86
C ASP A 39 -11.75 -1.17 8.26
N THR A 40 -10.46 -0.90 8.44
CA THR A 40 -9.41 -1.70 7.81
C THR A 40 -8.59 -2.51 8.81
N ILE A 41 -8.87 -2.37 10.12
CA ILE A 41 -8.19 -3.09 11.19
C ILE A 41 -8.88 -4.43 11.43
N GLU A 42 -8.29 -5.55 11.03
CA GLU A 42 -8.63 -6.89 11.53
C GLU A 42 -7.45 -7.84 11.31
N LEU A 43 -6.84 -8.35 12.40
CA LEU A 43 -5.79 -9.37 12.34
C LEU A 43 -6.33 -10.81 12.38
N ASP A 44 -7.48 -11.04 13.02
CA ASP A 44 -7.91 -12.39 13.39
C ASP A 44 -8.69 -13.17 12.31
N ARG A 45 -9.22 -12.51 11.28
CA ARG A 45 -10.02 -13.20 10.25
C ARG A 45 -9.21 -13.86 9.14
N LEU A 46 -7.92 -13.56 9.04
CA LEU A 46 -7.07 -14.11 7.97
C LEU A 46 -6.72 -15.60 8.15
N LYS A 47 -6.78 -16.12 9.37
CA LYS A 47 -6.62 -17.56 9.63
C LYS A 47 -7.68 -18.43 8.95
N THR A 48 -8.78 -17.83 8.48
CA THR A 48 -9.91 -18.48 7.83
C THR A 48 -10.07 -18.16 6.34
N ILE A 49 -9.18 -17.32 5.77
CA ILE A 49 -9.25 -17.00 4.34
C ILE A 49 -8.73 -18.21 3.55
N SER A 50 -9.63 -18.82 2.78
CA SER A 50 -9.26 -19.81 1.78
C SER A 50 -8.51 -19.10 0.66
N ILE A 51 -7.21 -19.24 0.65
CA ILE A 51 -6.31 -18.66 -0.34
C ILE A 51 -6.12 -19.68 -1.46
N LYS A 52 -6.37 -19.28 -2.70
CA LYS A 52 -6.09 -20.09 -3.90
C LYS A 52 -4.99 -19.41 -4.69
N GLY A 53 -3.90 -20.12 -4.98
CA GLY A 53 -2.82 -19.64 -5.84
C GLY A 53 -1.48 -20.30 -5.52
N ASP A 54 -0.58 -20.35 -6.49
CA ASP A 54 0.73 -21.00 -6.37
C ASP A 54 1.72 -20.17 -5.51
N ASN A 55 1.49 -18.86 -5.37
CA ASN A 55 2.37 -17.91 -4.68
C ASN A 55 1.97 -17.63 -3.21
N ILE A 56 1.09 -18.44 -2.62
CA ILE A 56 0.62 -18.28 -1.22
C ILE A 56 1.78 -18.24 -0.22
N HIS A 57 2.78 -19.09 -0.44
CA HIS A 57 3.94 -19.20 0.46
C HIS A 57 4.87 -17.99 0.42
N HIS A 58 4.69 -17.10 -0.57
CA HIS A 58 5.47 -15.88 -0.81
C HIS A 58 4.78 -14.60 -0.33
N SER A 59 3.58 -14.70 0.25
CA SER A 59 2.80 -13.56 0.74
C SER A 59 2.93 -13.37 2.25
N SER A 60 2.94 -12.12 2.69
CA SER A 60 2.90 -11.75 4.10
C SER A 60 1.49 -11.89 4.70
N ILE A 61 1.40 -12.08 6.02
CA ILE A 61 0.13 -11.96 6.74
C ILE A 61 -0.42 -10.54 6.53
N TYR A 62 -1.74 -10.42 6.27
CA TYR A 62 -2.36 -9.11 6.11
C TYR A 62 -2.10 -8.22 7.33
N GLN A 63 -1.50 -7.08 7.08
CA GLN A 63 -1.34 -5.98 8.01
C GLN A 63 -1.62 -4.68 7.25
N ALA A 64 -2.43 -3.80 7.83
CA ALA A 64 -2.69 -2.51 7.21
C ALA A 64 -1.53 -1.55 7.46
N CYS A 65 -1.10 -0.82 6.44
CA CYS A 65 -0.05 0.20 6.59
C CYS A 65 -0.47 1.30 7.58
N ASN A 66 0.45 1.73 8.44
CA ASN A 66 0.20 2.76 9.44
C ASN A 66 -0.20 4.09 8.78
N TYR A 67 -1.26 4.75 9.28
CA TYR A 67 -1.76 6.00 8.71
C TYR A 67 -0.73 7.14 8.72
N TYR A 68 0.12 7.22 9.74
CA TYR A 68 1.19 8.23 9.78
C TYR A 68 2.14 8.10 8.59
N ILE A 69 2.56 6.87 8.27
CA ILE A 69 3.44 6.57 7.14
C ILE A 69 2.75 6.90 5.81
N LEU A 70 1.48 6.52 5.66
CA LEU A 70 0.70 6.85 4.46
C LEU A 70 0.56 8.35 4.25
N GLU A 71 0.17 9.09 5.30
CA GLU A 71 0.01 10.53 5.22
C GLU A 71 1.33 11.21 4.84
N LYS A 72 2.46 10.82 5.46
CA LYS A 72 3.79 11.37 5.11
C LYS A 72 4.20 11.09 3.67
N GLY A 73 3.90 9.90 3.16
CA GLY A 73 4.17 9.55 1.77
C GLY A 73 3.33 10.38 0.80
N PHE A 74 2.03 10.46 1.02
CA PHE A 74 1.15 11.23 0.15
C PHE A 74 1.40 12.74 0.25
N GLU A 75 1.71 13.30 1.42
CA GLU A 75 2.17 14.69 1.60
C GLU A 75 3.42 15.01 0.78
N PHE A 76 4.34 14.05 0.65
CA PHE A 76 5.50 14.22 -0.23
C PHE A 76 5.11 14.16 -1.70
N LEU A 77 4.31 13.16 -2.09
CA LEU A 77 3.87 12.99 -3.48
C LEU A 77 3.00 14.16 -3.97
N GLU A 78 2.23 14.79 -3.10
CA GLU A 78 1.39 15.95 -3.43
C GLU A 78 2.23 17.12 -3.98
N LYS A 79 3.47 17.28 -3.52
CA LYS A 79 4.40 18.33 -3.99
C LYS A 79 4.94 18.08 -5.40
N ILE A 80 4.88 16.85 -5.88
CA ILE A 80 5.33 16.47 -7.22
C ILE A 80 4.24 16.85 -8.23
N LYS A 81 4.60 17.64 -9.23
CA LYS A 81 3.67 18.07 -10.29
C LYS A 81 3.34 16.92 -11.25
N GLY A 82 2.16 16.99 -11.86
CA GLY A 82 1.70 16.05 -12.88
C GLY A 82 0.59 15.11 -12.40
N ASN A 83 0.03 14.37 -13.34
CA ASN A 83 -0.98 13.35 -13.04
C ASN A 83 -0.37 12.20 -12.24
N LYS A 84 -1.12 11.68 -11.29
CA LYS A 84 -0.71 10.59 -10.41
C LYS A 84 -1.76 9.49 -10.47
N ASN A 85 -1.41 8.40 -11.12
CA ASN A 85 -2.24 7.20 -11.24
C ASN A 85 -1.59 6.10 -10.41
N LEU A 86 -2.29 5.66 -9.38
CA LEU A 86 -1.79 4.72 -8.37
C LEU A 86 -2.08 3.27 -8.74
N ALA A 87 -1.08 2.42 -8.58
CA ALA A 87 -1.23 0.98 -8.41
C ALA A 87 -0.78 0.58 -7.00
N ASP A 88 -1.67 -0.02 -6.22
CA ASP A 88 -1.47 -0.50 -4.86
C ASP A 88 -1.31 -2.03 -4.88
N PHE A 89 -0.07 -2.50 -4.77
CA PHE A 89 0.28 -3.92 -4.84
C PHE A 89 0.14 -4.58 -3.46
N GLY A 90 -0.85 -5.46 -3.32
CA GLY A 90 -1.29 -6.02 -2.04
C GLY A 90 -2.23 -5.05 -1.33
N CYS A 91 -3.27 -4.59 -2.02
CA CYS A 91 -4.14 -3.52 -1.54
C CYS A 91 -4.94 -3.87 -0.27
N GLY A 92 -5.01 -5.15 0.10
CA GLY A 92 -5.73 -5.61 1.27
C GLY A 92 -7.18 -5.13 1.28
N LYS A 93 -7.58 -4.41 2.32
CA LYS A 93 -8.93 -3.84 2.44
C LYS A 93 -9.07 -2.44 1.79
N GLY A 94 -8.12 -2.00 0.96
CA GLY A 94 -8.18 -0.76 0.20
C GLY A 94 -7.92 0.51 1.02
N ARG A 95 -7.19 0.42 2.15
CA ARG A 95 -6.82 1.60 2.97
C ARG A 95 -6.08 2.63 2.16
N VAL A 96 -5.02 2.22 1.48
CA VAL A 96 -4.15 3.09 0.67
C VAL A 96 -4.94 3.75 -0.45
N MET A 97 -5.78 2.99 -1.12
CA MET A 97 -6.67 3.49 -2.19
C MET A 97 -7.59 4.61 -1.69
N ALA A 98 -8.24 4.40 -0.54
CA ALA A 98 -9.13 5.39 0.05
C ALA A 98 -8.39 6.65 0.50
N VAL A 99 -7.20 6.50 1.10
CA VAL A 99 -6.37 7.64 1.52
C VAL A 99 -5.86 8.42 0.31
N ALA A 100 -5.40 7.74 -0.75
CA ALA A 100 -4.89 8.38 -1.98
C ALA A 100 -5.90 9.34 -2.62
N ALA A 101 -7.19 9.00 -2.59
CA ALA A 101 -8.24 9.87 -3.12
C ALA A 101 -8.30 11.23 -2.40
N HIS A 102 -8.01 11.28 -1.09
CA HIS A 102 -7.94 12.54 -0.33
C HIS A 102 -6.73 13.41 -0.70
N TYR A 103 -5.72 12.84 -1.38
CA TYR A 103 -4.52 13.52 -1.87
C TYR A 103 -4.56 13.76 -3.38
N GLY A 104 -5.78 13.77 -3.97
CA GLY A 104 -6.01 14.19 -5.36
C GLY A 104 -5.64 13.14 -6.42
N PHE A 105 -5.48 11.87 -6.06
CA PHE A 105 -5.34 10.80 -7.03
C PHE A 105 -6.68 10.55 -7.72
N THR A 106 -6.69 10.54 -9.05
CA THR A 106 -7.93 10.41 -9.85
C THR A 106 -8.11 9.03 -10.47
N LYS A 107 -7.04 8.23 -10.55
CA LYS A 107 -7.08 6.85 -11.01
C LYS A 107 -6.31 5.97 -10.02
N ILE A 108 -7.01 5.04 -9.40
CA ILE A 108 -6.50 4.24 -8.29
C ILE A 108 -6.88 2.79 -8.52
N THR A 109 -5.88 1.94 -8.74
CA THR A 109 -6.06 0.49 -8.91
C THR A 109 -5.41 -0.23 -7.73
N GLY A 110 -6.15 -1.09 -7.06
CA GLY A 110 -5.64 -1.99 -6.03
C GLY A 110 -5.64 -3.42 -6.53
N ILE A 111 -4.57 -4.16 -6.29
CA ILE A 111 -4.40 -5.55 -6.68
C ILE A 111 -4.19 -6.40 -5.43
N ASP A 112 -4.95 -7.46 -5.26
CA ASP A 112 -4.77 -8.43 -4.19
C ASP A 112 -5.26 -9.80 -4.65
N PHE A 113 -4.61 -10.88 -4.22
CA PHE A 113 -5.00 -12.25 -4.59
C PHE A 113 -6.08 -12.82 -3.67
N ALA A 114 -6.27 -12.27 -2.47
CA ALA A 114 -7.22 -12.76 -1.47
C ALA A 114 -8.62 -12.21 -1.71
N LYS A 115 -9.52 -13.02 -2.27
CA LYS A 115 -10.88 -12.62 -2.63
C LYS A 115 -11.65 -11.90 -1.51
N ALA A 116 -11.49 -12.35 -0.26
CA ALA A 116 -12.16 -11.71 0.87
C ALA A 116 -11.65 -10.29 1.13
N LEU A 117 -10.35 -10.02 0.88
CA LEU A 117 -9.76 -8.70 0.98
C LEU A 117 -10.23 -7.82 -0.19
N CYS A 118 -10.27 -8.35 -1.41
CA CYS A 118 -10.80 -7.64 -2.58
C CYS A 118 -12.24 -7.17 -2.35
N VAL A 119 -13.12 -8.04 -1.85
CA VAL A 119 -14.52 -7.67 -1.52
C VAL A 119 -14.57 -6.59 -0.44
N ALA A 120 -13.70 -6.66 0.57
CA ALA A 120 -13.63 -5.62 1.59
C ALA A 120 -13.12 -4.29 1.01
N ALA A 121 -12.10 -4.33 0.14
CA ALA A 121 -11.59 -3.16 -0.58
C ALA A 121 -12.69 -2.52 -1.44
N GLU A 122 -13.40 -3.28 -2.27
CA GLU A 122 -14.51 -2.80 -3.09
C GLU A 122 -15.58 -2.07 -2.24
N ASN A 123 -15.94 -2.64 -1.07
CA ASN A 123 -16.91 -2.03 -0.17
C ASN A 123 -16.40 -0.69 0.41
N ASN A 124 -15.12 -0.62 0.78
CA ASN A 124 -14.51 0.59 1.31
C ASN A 124 -14.40 1.69 0.24
N VAL A 125 -13.89 1.35 -0.96
CA VAL A 125 -13.74 2.35 -2.04
C VAL A 125 -15.08 2.78 -2.64
N ARG A 126 -16.10 1.93 -2.64
CA ARG A 126 -17.45 2.30 -3.08
C ARG A 126 -18.03 3.46 -2.27
N LYS A 127 -17.81 3.48 -0.96
CA LYS A 127 -18.18 4.62 -0.11
C LYS A 127 -17.40 5.88 -0.50
N LYS A 128 -16.13 5.74 -0.86
CA LYS A 128 -15.26 6.87 -1.28
C LYS A 128 -15.65 7.43 -2.64
N LYS A 129 -16.14 6.62 -3.56
CA LYS A 129 -16.62 7.07 -4.87
C LYS A 129 -17.74 8.13 -4.78
N LEU A 130 -18.54 8.08 -3.71
CA LEU A 130 -19.56 9.11 -3.46
C LEU A 130 -18.95 10.46 -3.06
N LEU A 131 -17.82 10.46 -2.35
CA LEU A 131 -17.11 11.66 -1.90
C LEU A 131 -16.16 12.20 -2.98
N PHE A 132 -15.65 11.32 -3.83
CA PHE A 132 -14.68 11.63 -4.91
C PHE A 132 -15.23 11.15 -6.26
N PRO A 133 -16.27 11.80 -6.82
CA PRO A 133 -16.95 11.33 -8.04
C PRO A 133 -16.04 11.35 -9.27
N SER A 134 -15.01 12.18 -9.28
CA SER A 134 -14.00 12.26 -10.34
C SER A 134 -12.89 11.19 -10.21
N THR A 135 -12.84 10.44 -9.10
CA THR A 135 -11.84 9.39 -8.89
C THR A 135 -12.35 8.05 -9.38
N SER A 136 -11.60 7.42 -10.26
CA SER A 136 -11.81 6.03 -10.68
C SER A 136 -11.12 5.08 -9.71
N PHE A 137 -11.89 4.16 -9.12
CA PHE A 137 -11.37 3.07 -8.29
C PHE A 137 -11.58 1.75 -9.00
N ASN A 138 -10.52 0.95 -9.07
CA ASN A 138 -10.54 -0.39 -9.61
C ASN A 138 -9.90 -1.36 -8.60
N VAL A 139 -10.56 -2.47 -8.29
CA VAL A 139 -10.02 -3.56 -7.46
C VAL A 139 -9.91 -4.80 -8.31
N ILE A 140 -8.69 -5.33 -8.42
CA ILE A 140 -8.38 -6.52 -9.22
C ILE A 140 -8.02 -7.64 -8.25
N CYS A 141 -8.79 -8.73 -8.33
CA CYS A 141 -8.57 -9.90 -7.51
C CYS A 141 -7.78 -10.94 -8.32
N ASP A 142 -6.46 -10.76 -8.35
CA ASP A 142 -5.52 -11.61 -9.10
C ASP A 142 -4.14 -11.59 -8.44
N ASP A 143 -3.25 -12.49 -8.89
CA ASP A 143 -1.85 -12.46 -8.51
C ASP A 143 -1.18 -11.23 -9.15
N VAL A 144 -0.44 -10.47 -8.34
CA VAL A 144 0.25 -9.24 -8.76
C VAL A 144 1.27 -9.48 -9.88
N VAL A 145 1.81 -10.69 -9.98
CA VAL A 145 2.74 -11.07 -11.06
C VAL A 145 2.05 -11.09 -12.42
N ASN A 146 0.76 -11.40 -12.46
CA ASN A 146 -0.05 -11.43 -13.69
C ASN A 146 -0.61 -10.06 -14.07
N TYR A 147 -0.51 -9.07 -13.16
CA TYR A 147 -1.09 -7.76 -13.39
C TYR A 147 -0.37 -7.01 -14.52
N GLU A 148 -1.12 -6.67 -15.56
CA GLU A 148 -0.66 -5.80 -16.64
C GLU A 148 -0.75 -4.34 -16.22
N ILE A 149 0.42 -3.70 -16.07
CA ILE A 149 0.51 -2.29 -15.64
C ILE A 149 0.00 -1.38 -16.76
N GLU A 150 -1.00 -0.57 -16.45
CA GLU A 150 -1.59 0.36 -17.42
C GLU A 150 -0.58 1.44 -17.85
N PRO A 151 -0.64 1.89 -19.14
CA PRO A 151 0.36 2.81 -19.70
C PRO A 151 0.53 4.15 -18.99
N ASP A 152 -0.50 4.58 -18.24
CA ASP A 152 -0.54 5.85 -17.52
C ASP A 152 -0.32 5.72 -16.01
N GLN A 153 -0.19 4.50 -15.48
CA GLN A 153 0.15 4.27 -14.08
C GLN A 153 1.60 4.65 -13.81
N ASN A 154 1.80 5.55 -12.88
CA ASN A 154 3.11 6.12 -12.59
C ASN A 154 3.47 6.23 -11.11
N VAL A 155 2.55 5.87 -10.20
CA VAL A 155 2.82 5.75 -8.77
C VAL A 155 2.51 4.33 -8.33
N PHE A 156 3.49 3.67 -7.74
CA PHE A 156 3.41 2.27 -7.31
C PHE A 156 3.62 2.20 -5.80
N PHE A 157 2.62 1.68 -5.08
CA PHE A 157 2.68 1.54 -3.63
C PHE A 157 2.96 0.10 -3.22
N PHE A 158 3.82 -0.04 -2.19
CA PHE A 158 4.16 -1.30 -1.54
C PHE A 158 4.19 -1.14 -0.02
N PHE A 159 3.62 -2.09 0.69
CA PHE A 159 3.81 -2.23 2.13
C PHE A 159 4.23 -3.67 2.44
N ASN A 160 5.49 -4.01 2.10
CA ASN A 160 6.09 -5.33 2.32
C ASN A 160 5.13 -6.52 2.03
N PRO A 161 4.45 -6.51 0.86
CA PRO A 161 3.37 -7.46 0.60
C PRO A 161 3.87 -8.85 0.20
N PHE A 162 5.13 -8.95 -0.25
CA PHE A 162 5.71 -10.14 -0.88
C PHE A 162 7.16 -10.37 -0.43
N ASP A 163 7.66 -11.58 -0.69
CA ASP A 163 9.09 -11.87 -0.61
C ASP A 163 9.87 -11.33 -1.84
N GLU A 164 11.17 -11.58 -1.82
CA GLU A 164 12.09 -11.12 -2.86
C GLU A 164 11.73 -11.64 -4.27
N VAL A 165 11.26 -12.89 -4.35
CA VAL A 165 10.95 -13.54 -5.65
C VAL A 165 9.82 -12.81 -6.37
N ILE A 166 8.73 -12.58 -5.67
CA ILE A 166 7.56 -11.85 -6.21
C ILE A 166 7.93 -10.39 -6.45
N MET A 167 8.70 -9.76 -5.55
CA MET A 167 9.14 -8.37 -5.73
C MET A 167 9.96 -8.19 -6.99
N LEU A 168 10.90 -9.09 -7.29
CA LEU A 168 11.68 -9.07 -8.54
C LEU A 168 10.79 -9.18 -9.78
N ALA A 169 9.78 -10.06 -9.75
CA ALA A 169 8.84 -10.21 -10.86
C ALA A 169 8.03 -8.94 -11.09
N VAL A 170 7.51 -8.32 -10.03
CA VAL A 170 6.72 -7.08 -10.10
C VAL A 170 7.59 -5.92 -10.60
N VAL A 171 8.81 -5.76 -10.09
CA VAL A 171 9.75 -4.72 -10.57
C VAL A 171 10.07 -4.91 -12.05
N LYS A 172 10.29 -6.15 -12.51
CA LYS A 172 10.47 -6.46 -13.93
C LYS A 172 9.26 -5.99 -14.76
N ASN A 173 8.02 -6.26 -14.30
CA ASN A 173 6.82 -5.82 -15.01
C ASN A 173 6.71 -4.29 -15.05
N ILE A 174 7.07 -3.59 -13.97
CA ILE A 174 7.15 -2.12 -13.94
C ILE A 174 8.14 -1.63 -15.00
N LEU A 175 9.36 -2.17 -15.03
CA LEU A 175 10.38 -1.76 -16.00
C LEU A 175 9.95 -2.03 -17.46
N LEU A 176 9.30 -3.16 -17.73
CA LEU A 176 8.75 -3.46 -19.06
C LEU A 176 7.69 -2.45 -19.48
N SER A 177 6.78 -2.09 -18.57
CA SER A 177 5.76 -1.05 -18.82
C SER A 177 6.39 0.33 -19.05
N LEU A 178 7.44 0.70 -18.30
CA LEU A 178 8.15 1.97 -18.48
C LEU A 178 8.91 2.03 -19.82
N ARG A 179 9.47 0.91 -20.29
CA ARG A 179 10.10 0.83 -21.61
C ARG A 179 9.09 0.95 -22.75
N ALA A 180 7.92 0.30 -22.60
CA ALA A 180 6.86 0.36 -23.61
C ALA A 180 6.18 1.74 -23.67
N ASN A 181 6.07 2.41 -22.53
CA ASN A 181 5.42 3.71 -22.35
C ASN A 181 6.28 4.58 -21.45
N PRO A 182 7.28 5.32 -21.98
CA PRO A 182 8.21 6.12 -21.22
C PRO A 182 7.51 7.20 -20.39
N ARG A 183 7.69 7.18 -19.09
CA ARG A 183 7.12 8.13 -18.13
C ARG A 183 7.90 8.13 -16.84
N LYS A 184 7.85 9.24 -16.09
CA LYS A 184 8.37 9.28 -14.73
C LYS A 184 7.59 8.31 -13.85
N ALA A 185 8.30 7.43 -13.14
CA ALA A 185 7.73 6.50 -12.18
C ALA A 185 8.13 6.85 -10.75
N LEU A 186 7.19 6.68 -9.82
CA LEU A 186 7.37 6.91 -8.39
C LEU A 186 7.02 5.64 -7.63
N ILE A 187 7.92 5.20 -6.78
CA ILE A 187 7.71 4.09 -5.85
C ILE A 187 7.50 4.67 -4.45
N MET A 188 6.38 4.38 -3.82
CA MET A 188 6.13 4.67 -2.42
C MET A 188 6.16 3.36 -1.65
N TYR A 189 7.25 3.09 -0.93
CA TYR A 189 7.49 1.81 -0.27
C TYR A 189 7.55 1.97 1.25
N ALA A 190 6.51 1.54 1.94
CA ALA A 190 6.44 1.48 3.39
C ALA A 190 7.06 0.16 3.88
N ASN A 191 7.87 0.24 4.95
CA ASN A 191 8.69 -0.87 5.45
C ASN A 191 9.54 -1.51 4.33
N PRO A 192 10.53 -0.79 3.75
CA PRO A 192 11.14 -1.12 2.47
C PRO A 192 12.23 -2.19 2.60
N VAL A 193 11.85 -3.43 2.95
CA VAL A 193 12.77 -4.57 3.17
C VAL A 193 13.58 -4.90 1.91
N HIS A 194 12.95 -4.80 0.73
CA HIS A 194 13.57 -5.11 -0.57
C HIS A 194 13.90 -3.86 -1.38
N LYS A 195 14.24 -2.74 -0.72
CA LYS A 195 14.55 -1.46 -1.38
C LYS A 195 15.65 -1.58 -2.43
N GLU A 196 16.67 -2.39 -2.17
CA GLU A 196 17.82 -2.58 -3.03
C GLU A 196 17.46 -3.08 -4.43
N ILE A 197 16.34 -3.80 -4.59
CA ILE A 197 15.86 -4.24 -5.91
C ILE A 197 15.52 -3.03 -6.79
N PHE A 198 14.84 -2.02 -6.22
CA PHE A 198 14.50 -0.79 -6.94
C PHE A 198 15.73 0.05 -7.25
N LEU A 199 16.64 0.20 -6.29
CA LEU A 199 17.90 0.95 -6.48
C LEU A 199 18.75 0.30 -7.58
N SER A 200 18.87 -1.02 -7.58
CA SER A 200 19.56 -1.79 -8.62
C SER A 200 18.88 -1.70 -10.01
N ALA A 201 17.57 -1.45 -10.03
CA ALA A 201 16.79 -1.20 -11.24
C ALA A 201 16.88 0.25 -11.77
N GLY A 202 17.71 1.09 -11.13
CA GLY A 202 17.96 2.47 -11.54
C GLY A 202 16.95 3.49 -11.00
N PHE A 203 16.19 3.15 -9.96
CA PHE A 203 15.44 4.14 -9.20
C PHE A 203 16.36 4.88 -8.23
N ILE A 204 16.05 6.16 -7.98
CA ILE A 204 16.81 7.04 -7.07
C ILE A 204 15.92 7.37 -5.88
N GLU A 205 16.45 7.23 -4.66
CA GLU A 205 15.71 7.58 -3.44
C GLU A 205 15.62 9.10 -3.30
N GLU A 206 14.38 9.61 -3.35
CA GLU A 206 14.05 11.03 -3.24
C GLU A 206 13.71 11.45 -1.80
N TYR A 207 13.18 10.50 -1.03
CA TYR A 207 12.75 10.75 0.34
C TYR A 207 12.82 9.48 1.16
N TYR A 208 13.39 9.60 2.36
CA TYR A 208 13.40 8.54 3.36
C TYR A 208 12.93 9.07 4.70
N LEU A 209 12.05 8.34 5.34
CA LEU A 209 11.55 8.62 6.68
C LEU A 209 11.71 7.38 7.55
N ARG A 210 12.29 7.55 8.74
CA ARG A 210 12.30 6.57 9.81
C ARG A 210 11.71 7.16 11.08
N LYS A 211 10.73 6.50 11.68
CA LYS A 211 10.07 6.95 12.90
C LYS A 211 10.03 5.84 13.95
N LEU A 212 10.44 6.17 15.18
CA LEU A 212 10.48 5.23 16.32
C LEU A 212 11.20 3.91 15.98
N GLU A 213 12.26 3.98 15.16
CA GLU A 213 13.11 2.85 14.71
C GLU A 213 12.43 1.80 13.83
N TYR A 214 11.09 1.73 13.82
CA TYR A 214 10.33 0.62 13.21
C TYR A 214 9.42 1.03 12.06
N LEU A 215 9.04 2.30 11.98
CA LEU A 215 8.18 2.79 10.91
C LEU A 215 9.05 3.45 9.85
N GLU A 216 9.13 2.84 8.69
CA GLU A 216 9.97 3.29 7.59
C GLU A 216 9.16 3.57 6.33
N LEU A 217 9.61 4.56 5.56
CA LEU A 217 9.09 4.90 4.25
C LEU A 217 10.24 5.32 3.36
N SER A 218 10.30 4.74 2.17
CA SER A 218 11.17 5.18 1.09
C SER A 218 10.33 5.62 -0.10
N ILE A 219 10.63 6.78 -0.66
CA ILE A 219 10.04 7.20 -1.94
C ILE A 219 11.18 7.32 -2.93
N MET A 220 11.03 6.60 -4.02
CA MET A 220 12.03 6.53 -5.09
C MET A 220 11.43 6.95 -6.41
N SER A 221 12.23 7.53 -7.30
CA SER A 221 11.82 7.92 -8.65
C SER A 221 12.72 7.33 -9.72
N LYS A 222 12.15 7.16 -10.91
CA LYS A 222 12.89 6.87 -12.14
C LYS A 222 12.35 7.76 -13.24
N GLU A 223 13.24 8.53 -13.86
CA GLU A 223 12.88 9.35 -15.03
C GLU A 223 12.71 8.46 -16.29
N PRO A 224 11.94 8.91 -17.29
CA PRO A 224 11.81 8.20 -18.55
C PRO A 224 13.17 8.09 -19.26
N GLU A 225 13.44 6.91 -19.80
CA GLU A 225 14.61 6.63 -20.66
C GLU A 225 14.32 6.98 -22.11
#